data_8f736c91f567369ae4d0d0ed5c48fc1f
#
_entry.id   8f736c91f567369ae4d0d0ed5c48fc1f
#
_cell.length_a   1.000
_cell.length_b   1.000
_cell.length_c   1.000
_cell.angle_alpha   90.00
_cell.angle_beta   90.00
_cell.angle_gamma   90.00
#
_symmetry.space_group_name_H-M   'P 1'
#
loop_
_entity.id
_entity.type
_entity.pdbx_description
1 polymer ?
#
loop_
_entity_poly.entity_id
_entity_poly.type
_entity_poly.pdbx_seq_one_letter_code
_entity_poly.pdbx_strand_id
1 'polypeptide(L)'
;DVCSSDLLYIMLIWVVSTTSIYSQTVAGKIVDESNQPIEFANIVCLSLPDSTFIYGTISDQDGKFTIPENSSKGILRISSVGYATTYKECKDRNIGTILLHSDTQLLGEVVVKGNLPVTRMKGDTLVTSVQNSVLAKAGSANDVLGKVPGILKDKDSFEVFGKGTPLIYINGREVRDKSELEQLSSEDIKHVELITNPGARYDATVNAVVRIQTIRRTGDGFGFNLNSSYYQSENVDLVEQADVNYRHNGLDMFAMFRYDKMEFRERTNVHQTLISKKQLD
;
A
#
# COMPACT_ATOMS: atom_id res chain seq x y z
N ASP A 1 34.01 -52.10 -23.70
CA ASP A 1 34.68 -51.33 -22.63
C ASP A 1 34.17 -49.92 -22.63
N VAL A 2 33.06 -49.72 -21.90
CA VAL A 2 32.62 -48.38 -21.60
C VAL A 2 33.64 -47.79 -20.64
N CYS A 3 34.36 -46.81 -21.13
CA CYS A 3 35.53 -46.23 -20.52
C CYS A 3 35.20 -45.66 -19.14
N SER A 4 35.86 -46.11 -18.10
CA SER A 4 35.77 -45.67 -16.70
C SER A 4 35.85 -44.15 -16.54
N SER A 5 36.34 -43.43 -17.55
CA SER A 5 36.40 -41.97 -17.64
C SER A 5 35.03 -41.31 -17.80
N ASP A 6 34.09 -41.93 -18.50
CA ASP A 6 32.76 -41.33 -18.72
C ASP A 6 31.92 -41.34 -17.46
N LEU A 7 32.09 -42.37 -16.63
CA LEU A 7 31.41 -42.43 -15.31
C LEU A 7 31.97 -41.37 -14.35
N LEU A 8 33.27 -41.07 -14.41
CA LEU A 8 33.90 -40.01 -13.64
C LEU A 8 33.42 -38.62 -14.07
N TYR A 9 33.23 -38.38 -15.38
CA TYR A 9 32.70 -37.15 -15.90
C TYR A 9 31.23 -36.92 -15.48
N ILE A 10 30.43 -37.98 -15.54
CA ILE A 10 29.01 -37.90 -15.09
C ILE A 10 28.96 -37.66 -13.60
N MET A 11 29.81 -38.29 -12.79
CA MET A 11 29.87 -38.03 -11.36
C MET A 11 30.37 -36.62 -11.02
N LEU A 12 31.32 -36.09 -11.81
CA LEU A 12 31.81 -34.72 -11.66
C LEU A 12 30.73 -33.67 -12.00
N ILE A 13 29.94 -33.91 -13.05
CA ILE A 13 28.81 -33.06 -13.44
C ILE A 13 27.72 -33.07 -12.36
N TRP A 14 27.48 -34.23 -11.72
CA TRP A 14 26.50 -34.34 -10.62
C TRP A 14 26.95 -33.60 -9.36
N VAL A 15 28.22 -33.56 -9.04
CA VAL A 15 28.77 -32.82 -7.89
C VAL A 15 28.72 -31.30 -8.11
N VAL A 16 28.91 -30.84 -9.35
CA VAL A 16 28.84 -29.38 -9.68
C VAL A 16 27.42 -28.84 -9.68
N SER A 17 26.39 -29.71 -9.90
CA SER A 17 24.97 -29.26 -9.91
C SER A 17 24.36 -29.09 -8.53
N THR A 18 25.07 -29.36 -7.43
CA THR A 18 24.58 -29.14 -6.07
C THR A 18 24.98 -27.80 -5.44
N THR A 19 25.44 -26.83 -6.24
CA THR A 19 25.61 -25.47 -5.72
C THR A 19 24.24 -24.89 -5.44
N SER A 20 23.78 -25.06 -4.20
CA SER A 20 22.61 -24.34 -3.67
C SER A 20 22.88 -22.84 -3.83
N ILE A 21 22.19 -22.20 -4.74
CA ILE A 21 22.17 -20.73 -4.83
C ILE A 21 21.49 -20.25 -3.55
N TYR A 22 22.26 -19.95 -2.52
CA TYR A 22 21.76 -19.24 -1.36
C TYR A 22 21.38 -17.84 -1.85
N SER A 23 20.08 -17.61 -2.04
CA SER A 23 19.56 -16.27 -2.18
C SER A 23 19.94 -15.52 -0.92
N GLN A 24 20.84 -14.55 -1.06
CA GLN A 24 21.26 -13.72 0.05
C GLN A 24 20.09 -12.82 0.41
N THR A 25 19.60 -12.96 1.64
CA THR A 25 18.46 -12.19 2.15
C THR A 25 18.86 -11.46 3.43
N VAL A 26 18.27 -10.29 3.60
CA VAL A 26 18.31 -9.54 4.85
C VAL A 26 17.07 -9.89 5.65
N ALA A 27 17.23 -10.25 6.91
CA ALA A 27 16.15 -10.66 7.78
C ALA A 27 16.05 -9.77 9.03
N GLY A 28 14.84 -9.64 9.56
CA GLY A 28 14.57 -8.94 10.81
C GLY A 28 13.27 -9.42 11.45
N LYS A 29 13.03 -8.93 12.68
CA LYS A 29 11.80 -9.19 13.43
C LYS A 29 11.24 -7.87 13.96
N ILE A 30 9.91 -7.71 13.90
CA ILE A 30 9.20 -6.52 14.39
C ILE A 30 8.41 -6.91 15.63
N VAL A 31 8.54 -6.13 16.69
CA VAL A 31 7.84 -6.32 17.96
C VAL A 31 7.29 -5.00 18.47
N ASP A 32 6.30 -5.08 19.37
CA ASP A 32 5.80 -3.96 20.15
C ASP A 32 6.56 -3.76 21.47
N GLU A 33 6.15 -2.77 22.27
CA GLU A 33 6.72 -2.45 23.58
C GLU A 33 6.58 -3.59 24.61
N SER A 34 5.64 -4.50 24.40
CA SER A 34 5.41 -5.70 25.20
C SER A 34 6.18 -6.91 24.68
N ASN A 35 7.07 -6.71 23.67
CA ASN A 35 7.83 -7.75 22.99
C ASN A 35 6.95 -8.77 22.24
N GLN A 36 5.69 -8.38 21.93
CA GLN A 36 4.80 -9.18 21.10
C GLN A 36 5.10 -8.95 19.61
N PRO A 37 5.07 -10.00 18.78
CA PRO A 37 5.30 -9.86 17.36
C PRO A 37 4.18 -9.04 16.69
N ILE A 38 4.57 -8.15 15.81
CA ILE A 38 3.63 -7.37 14.99
C ILE A 38 3.53 -8.03 13.63
N GLU A 39 2.40 -8.68 13.37
CA GLU A 39 2.09 -9.29 12.08
C GLU A 39 1.60 -8.25 11.06
N PHE A 40 1.83 -8.51 9.78
CA PHE A 40 1.42 -7.68 8.65
C PHE A 40 1.88 -6.21 8.72
N ALA A 41 2.98 -5.91 9.40
CA ALA A 41 3.61 -4.60 9.29
C ALA A 41 4.18 -4.41 7.88
N ASN A 42 4.08 -3.20 7.34
CA ASN A 42 4.67 -2.84 6.06
C ASN A 42 6.16 -2.51 6.24
N ILE A 43 7.01 -3.16 5.50
CA ILE A 43 8.44 -2.90 5.42
C ILE A 43 8.78 -2.46 4.01
N VAL A 44 9.19 -1.21 3.86
CA VAL A 44 9.50 -0.60 2.57
C VAL A 44 10.96 -0.17 2.57
N CYS A 45 11.74 -0.68 1.62
CA CYS A 45 13.10 -0.24 1.36
C CYS A 45 13.07 0.93 0.38
N LEU A 46 13.67 2.05 0.80
CA LEU A 46 13.76 3.29 0.04
C LEU A 46 15.23 3.58 -0.26
N SER A 47 15.52 4.05 -1.47
CA SER A 47 16.85 4.50 -1.84
C SER A 47 17.19 5.85 -1.18
N LEU A 48 18.48 6.12 -1.03
CA LEU A 48 18.99 7.42 -0.61
C LEU A 48 19.73 8.06 -1.78
N PRO A 49 19.61 9.39 -2.00
CA PRO A 49 18.95 10.40 -1.15
C PRO A 49 17.47 10.69 -1.49
N ASP A 50 16.94 10.14 -2.57
CA ASP A 50 15.69 10.54 -3.21
C ASP A 50 14.45 9.82 -2.66
N SER A 51 14.65 8.86 -1.73
CA SER A 51 13.58 8.07 -1.11
C SER A 51 12.69 7.32 -2.12
N THR A 52 13.26 6.95 -3.28
CA THR A 52 12.53 6.14 -4.26
C THR A 52 12.31 4.72 -3.75
N PHE A 53 11.17 4.14 -4.10
CA PHE A 53 10.83 2.77 -3.74
C PHE A 53 11.77 1.77 -4.40
N ILE A 54 12.36 0.87 -3.62
CA ILE A 54 13.21 -0.23 -4.11
C ILE A 54 12.47 -1.55 -4.01
N TYR A 55 11.97 -1.87 -2.81
CA TYR A 55 11.34 -3.15 -2.48
C TYR A 55 10.41 -3.02 -1.31
N GLY A 56 9.35 -3.85 -1.24
CA GLY A 56 8.42 -3.90 -0.13
C GLY A 56 8.04 -5.32 0.23
N THR A 57 7.83 -5.56 1.51
CA THR A 57 7.34 -6.81 2.08
C THR A 57 6.48 -6.54 3.30
N ILE A 58 5.83 -7.56 3.82
CA ILE A 58 5.09 -7.52 5.08
C ILE A 58 5.69 -8.55 6.06
N SER A 59 5.56 -8.29 7.35
CA SER A 59 5.93 -9.25 8.39
C SER A 59 4.93 -10.42 8.45
N ASP A 60 5.43 -11.59 8.81
CA ASP A 60 4.64 -12.79 9.04
C ASP A 60 3.97 -12.79 10.44
N GLN A 61 3.30 -13.89 10.81
CA GLN A 61 2.63 -14.07 12.09
C GLN A 61 3.59 -14.00 13.30
N ASP A 62 4.87 -14.34 13.10
CA ASP A 62 5.92 -14.23 14.13
C ASP A 62 6.58 -12.85 14.15
N GLY A 63 6.11 -11.91 13.34
CA GLY A 63 6.70 -10.58 13.14
C GLY A 63 7.98 -10.59 12.32
N LYS A 64 8.35 -11.72 11.68
CA LYS A 64 9.57 -11.84 10.89
C LYS A 64 9.35 -11.33 9.47
N PHE A 65 10.40 -10.79 8.86
CA PHE A 65 10.40 -10.40 7.47
C PHE A 65 11.75 -10.70 6.81
N THR A 66 11.74 -10.84 5.49
CA THR A 66 12.93 -11.03 4.67
C THR A 66 12.90 -10.10 3.45
N ILE A 67 14.07 -9.57 3.09
CA ILE A 67 14.28 -8.68 1.94
C ILE A 67 15.45 -9.22 1.12
N PRO A 68 15.39 -9.21 -0.22
CA PRO A 68 16.53 -9.55 -1.08
C PRO A 68 17.74 -8.63 -0.81
N GLU A 69 18.96 -9.16 -0.75
CA GLU A 69 20.18 -8.38 -0.47
C GLU A 69 20.41 -7.26 -1.50
N ASN A 70 20.03 -7.47 -2.75
CA ASN A 70 20.14 -6.44 -3.80
C ASN A 70 19.32 -5.18 -3.50
N SER A 71 18.32 -5.28 -2.62
CA SER A 71 17.46 -4.19 -2.19
C SER A 71 17.91 -3.57 -0.85
N SER A 72 19.01 -4.03 -0.26
CA SER A 72 19.44 -3.66 1.09
C SER A 72 20.25 -2.35 1.19
N LYS A 73 20.48 -1.67 0.07
CA LYS A 73 21.21 -0.38 0.07
C LYS A 73 20.22 0.78 0.19
N GLY A 74 19.80 1.07 1.42
CA GLY A 74 18.86 2.16 1.64
C GLY A 74 18.39 2.25 3.07
N ILE A 75 17.26 2.91 3.25
CA ILE A 75 16.58 3.03 4.54
C ILE A 75 15.29 2.21 4.52
N LEU A 76 15.08 1.44 5.57
CA LEU A 76 13.82 0.74 5.78
C LEU A 76 12.84 1.65 6.47
N ARG A 77 11.69 1.85 5.88
CA ARG A 77 10.52 2.45 6.51
C ARG A 77 9.60 1.34 6.97
N ILE A 78 9.39 1.24 8.26
CA ILE A 78 8.54 0.23 8.88
C ILE A 78 7.30 0.94 9.43
N SER A 79 6.12 0.48 9.03
CA SER A 79 4.85 1.06 9.48
C SER A 79 3.80 -0.02 9.73
N SER A 80 3.00 0.18 10.75
CA SER A 80 1.84 -0.65 11.06
C SER A 80 0.76 0.23 11.67
N VAL A 81 -0.50 -0.16 11.50
CA VAL A 81 -1.62 0.62 12.02
C VAL A 81 -1.59 0.63 13.55
N GLY A 82 -1.67 1.82 14.15
CA GLY A 82 -1.60 2.01 15.60
C GLY A 82 -0.18 2.16 16.14
N TYR A 83 0.83 2.18 15.27
CA TYR A 83 2.23 2.35 15.65
C TYR A 83 2.87 3.50 14.89
N ALA A 84 3.80 4.18 15.55
CA ALA A 84 4.61 5.22 14.93
C ALA A 84 5.53 4.62 13.86
N THR A 85 5.59 5.28 12.70
CA THR A 85 6.48 4.87 11.61
C THR A 85 7.93 4.96 12.05
N THR A 86 8.68 3.88 11.89
CA THR A 86 10.09 3.79 12.28
C THR A 86 10.97 3.63 11.05
N TYR A 87 12.14 4.29 11.08
CA TYR A 87 13.14 4.20 10.01
C TYR A 87 14.39 3.50 10.52
N LYS A 88 14.92 2.55 9.75
CA LYS A 88 16.12 1.79 10.09
C LYS A 88 17.05 1.70 8.88
N GLU A 89 18.33 2.00 9.07
CA GLU A 89 19.32 1.78 8.00
C GLU A 89 19.55 0.29 7.78
N CYS A 90 19.64 -0.10 6.52
CA CYS A 90 19.90 -1.47 6.12
C CYS A 90 21.40 -1.64 5.86
N LYS A 91 22.20 -1.87 6.91
CA LYS A 91 23.67 -2.04 6.82
C LYS A 91 24.09 -3.50 6.93
N ASP A 92 23.34 -4.31 7.67
CA ASP A 92 23.69 -5.68 8.01
C ASP A 92 22.69 -6.68 7.45
N ARG A 93 23.17 -7.91 7.21
CA ARG A 93 22.29 -9.03 6.77
C ARG A 93 21.23 -9.41 7.79
N ASN A 94 21.51 -9.18 9.06
CA ASN A 94 20.56 -9.39 10.13
C ASN A 94 20.33 -8.04 10.83
N ILE A 95 19.15 -7.46 10.57
CA ILE A 95 18.75 -6.16 11.15
C ILE A 95 18.39 -6.30 12.64
N GLY A 96 18.19 -7.55 13.09
CA GLY A 96 17.78 -7.84 14.44
C GLY A 96 16.31 -7.55 14.72
N THR A 97 16.01 -7.26 15.98
CA THR A 97 14.65 -6.91 16.41
C THR A 97 14.43 -5.40 16.30
N ILE A 98 13.32 -5.02 15.68
CA ILE A 98 12.89 -3.64 15.53
C ILE A 98 11.68 -3.43 16.43
N LEU A 99 11.78 -2.46 17.33
CA LEU A 99 10.71 -2.06 18.23
C LEU A 99 9.86 -0.98 17.56
N LEU A 100 8.56 -1.17 17.48
CA LEU A 100 7.61 -0.13 17.12
C LEU A 100 6.93 0.41 18.39
N HIS A 101 6.89 1.71 18.51
CA HIS A 101 6.19 2.40 19.59
C HIS A 101 4.73 2.63 19.20
N SER A 102 3.83 2.43 20.18
CA SER A 102 2.42 2.75 19.99
C SER A 102 2.25 4.23 19.66
N ASP A 103 1.52 4.53 18.59
CA ASP A 103 1.22 5.92 18.24
C ASP A 103 -0.04 6.39 18.97
N THR A 104 0.17 6.96 20.15
CA THR A 104 -0.90 7.53 20.98
C THR A 104 -1.32 8.94 20.52
N GLN A 105 -0.59 9.55 19.56
CA GLN A 105 -0.84 10.93 19.11
C GLN A 105 -1.84 11.06 17.97
N LEU A 106 -2.30 9.96 17.38
CA LEU A 106 -3.21 10.01 16.22
C LEU A 106 -4.61 10.55 16.52
N LEU A 107 -4.96 10.78 17.79
CA LEU A 107 -6.25 11.36 18.14
C LEU A 107 -6.04 12.30 19.36
N GLY A 108 -6.04 13.62 19.11
CA GLY A 108 -6.10 14.60 20.18
C GLY A 108 -7.21 14.25 21.17
N GLU A 109 -6.85 14.09 22.42
CA GLU A 109 -7.63 14.12 23.67
C GLU A 109 -9.00 13.43 23.73
N VAL A 110 -9.20 12.35 22.96
CA VAL A 110 -10.23 11.37 23.28
C VAL A 110 -9.58 10.01 23.30
N VAL A 111 -9.49 9.40 24.50
CA VAL A 111 -9.11 7.99 24.67
C VAL A 111 -10.19 7.11 24.04
N VAL A 112 -10.25 7.08 22.72
CA VAL A 112 -11.01 6.06 22.01
C VAL A 112 -10.10 4.84 22.00
N LYS A 113 -10.40 3.85 22.81
CA LYS A 113 -9.90 2.48 22.64
C LYS A 113 -10.44 1.96 21.31
N GLY A 114 -9.87 2.44 20.19
CA GLY A 114 -10.17 1.92 18.87
C GLY A 114 -9.54 0.54 18.76
N ASN A 115 -10.31 -0.46 18.38
CA ASN A 115 -9.77 -1.77 18.07
C ASN A 115 -8.83 -1.64 16.86
N LEU A 116 -7.64 -2.25 16.95
CA LEU A 116 -6.76 -2.36 15.79
C LEU A 116 -7.46 -3.15 14.68
N PRO A 117 -7.21 -2.83 13.40
CA PRO A 117 -7.79 -3.58 12.30
C PRO A 117 -7.27 -5.02 12.34
N VAL A 118 -8.19 -5.97 12.25
CA VAL A 118 -7.83 -7.38 12.15
C VAL A 118 -7.55 -7.69 10.68
N THR A 119 -6.31 -8.04 10.37
CA THR A 119 -5.92 -8.54 9.05
C THR A 119 -5.76 -10.05 9.11
N ARG A 120 -6.32 -10.75 8.14
CA ARG A 120 -6.30 -12.22 8.06
C ARG A 120 -6.01 -12.67 6.64
N MET A 121 -5.21 -13.72 6.50
CA MET A 121 -5.00 -14.40 5.23
C MET A 121 -6.14 -15.39 4.99
N LYS A 122 -6.78 -15.31 3.83
CA LYS A 122 -7.80 -16.26 3.37
C LYS A 122 -7.41 -16.79 1.99
N GLY A 123 -6.69 -17.91 1.96
CA GLY A 123 -6.01 -18.37 0.74
C GLY A 123 -4.98 -17.33 0.29
N ASP A 124 -5.05 -16.90 -0.97
CA ASP A 124 -4.17 -15.87 -1.54
C ASP A 124 -4.69 -14.43 -1.33
N THR A 125 -5.72 -14.26 -0.51
CA THR A 125 -6.36 -12.97 -0.26
C THR A 125 -6.08 -12.49 1.15
N LEU A 126 -5.53 -11.31 1.27
CA LEU A 126 -5.36 -10.60 2.54
C LEU A 126 -6.61 -9.77 2.81
N VAL A 127 -7.33 -10.08 3.89
CA VAL A 127 -8.58 -9.40 4.27
C VAL A 127 -8.32 -8.53 5.49
N THR A 128 -8.44 -7.21 5.34
CA THR A 128 -8.28 -6.23 6.41
C THR A 128 -9.64 -5.66 6.81
N SER A 129 -10.02 -5.85 8.07
CA SER A 129 -11.27 -5.31 8.60
C SER A 129 -11.14 -3.81 8.84
N VAL A 130 -12.06 -3.02 8.30
CA VAL A 130 -12.13 -1.56 8.51
C VAL A 130 -13.20 -1.23 9.54
N GLN A 131 -14.36 -1.84 9.41
CA GLN A 131 -15.48 -1.65 10.33
C GLN A 131 -15.07 -1.96 11.78
N ASN A 132 -15.46 -1.10 12.72
CA ASN A 132 -15.16 -1.20 14.16
C ASN A 132 -13.65 -1.15 14.49
N SER A 133 -12.82 -0.65 13.58
CA SER A 133 -11.39 -0.42 13.82
C SER A 133 -11.03 1.05 13.71
N VAL A 134 -9.78 1.40 14.06
CA VAL A 134 -9.25 2.75 13.88
C VAL A 134 -9.25 3.19 12.41
N LEU A 135 -9.25 2.25 11.46
CA LEU A 135 -9.33 2.57 10.03
C LEU A 135 -10.68 3.16 9.62
N ALA A 136 -11.76 2.88 10.35
CA ALA A 136 -13.06 3.49 10.08
C ALA A 136 -13.05 5.03 10.26
N LYS A 137 -12.06 5.56 10.99
CA LYS A 137 -11.87 7.00 11.21
C LYS A 137 -10.77 7.61 10.35
N ALA A 138 -10.27 6.90 9.36
CA ALA A 138 -9.17 7.36 8.53
C ALA A 138 -9.55 8.52 7.58
N GLY A 139 -10.85 8.76 7.37
CA GLY A 139 -11.40 9.79 6.49
C GLY A 139 -11.99 9.19 5.23
N SER A 140 -11.18 8.84 4.26
CA SER A 140 -11.60 8.32 2.95
C SER A 140 -11.09 6.90 2.68
N ALA A 141 -11.63 6.24 1.63
CA ALA A 141 -11.10 4.97 1.16
C ALA A 141 -9.64 5.12 0.69
N ASN A 142 -9.28 6.26 0.13
CA ASN A 142 -7.91 6.59 -0.27
C ASN A 142 -6.93 6.52 0.93
N ASP A 143 -7.35 6.99 2.10
CA ASP A 143 -6.55 6.95 3.33
C ASP A 143 -6.52 5.56 3.97
N VAL A 144 -7.63 4.83 3.88
CA VAL A 144 -7.69 3.43 4.31
C VAL A 144 -6.73 2.57 3.52
N LEU A 145 -6.74 2.67 2.18
CA LEU A 145 -5.87 1.87 1.30
C LEU A 145 -4.39 2.10 1.59
N GLY A 146 -3.99 3.33 1.87
CA GLY A 146 -2.61 3.65 2.25
C GLY A 146 -2.12 3.02 3.56
N LYS A 147 -3.05 2.48 4.37
CA LYS A 147 -2.77 1.82 5.64
C LYS A 147 -3.00 0.30 5.61
N VAL A 148 -3.49 -0.24 4.48
CA VAL A 148 -3.66 -1.68 4.31
C VAL A 148 -2.31 -2.36 4.11
N PRO A 149 -2.02 -3.45 4.83
CA PRO A 149 -0.79 -4.21 4.63
C PRO A 149 -0.62 -4.68 3.18
N GLY A 150 0.61 -4.55 2.65
CA GLY A 150 0.94 -4.95 1.29
C GLY A 150 0.65 -3.89 0.22
N ILE A 151 0.04 -2.77 0.58
CA ILE A 151 -0.22 -1.64 -0.32
C ILE A 151 0.70 -0.47 0.04
N LEU A 152 1.35 0.10 -0.94
CA LEU A 152 2.10 1.35 -0.86
C LEU A 152 1.30 2.45 -1.55
N LYS A 153 1.05 3.56 -0.84
CA LYS A 153 0.54 4.80 -1.43
C LYS A 153 1.73 5.65 -1.85
N ASP A 154 1.86 5.90 -3.14
CA ASP A 154 2.85 6.83 -3.71
C ASP A 154 2.09 7.99 -4.37
N LYS A 155 2.18 9.19 -3.74
CA LYS A 155 1.44 10.39 -4.14
C LYS A 155 -0.04 10.07 -4.40
N ASP A 156 -0.42 9.97 -5.68
CA ASP A 156 -1.79 9.74 -6.12
C ASP A 156 -2.03 8.30 -6.64
N SER A 157 -1.07 7.39 -6.47
CA SER A 157 -1.17 6.02 -6.95
C SER A 157 -1.00 5.00 -5.83
N PHE A 158 -1.51 3.80 -6.08
CA PHE A 158 -1.30 2.65 -5.20
C PHE A 158 -0.46 1.60 -5.91
N GLU A 159 0.47 1.03 -5.19
CA GLU A 159 1.27 -0.09 -5.64
C GLU A 159 1.18 -1.24 -4.65
N VAL A 160 1.03 -2.45 -5.17
CA VAL A 160 1.11 -3.68 -4.39
C VAL A 160 2.52 -4.22 -4.49
N PHE A 161 3.11 -4.57 -3.36
CA PHE A 161 4.49 -5.03 -3.28
C PHE A 161 4.80 -6.15 -4.28
N GLY A 162 5.75 -5.88 -5.21
CA GLY A 162 6.18 -6.82 -6.24
C GLY A 162 5.15 -7.15 -7.32
N LYS A 163 4.00 -6.47 -7.35
CA LYS A 163 2.91 -6.70 -8.30
C LYS A 163 2.56 -5.46 -9.14
N GLY A 164 3.05 -4.27 -8.74
CA GLY A 164 2.73 -3.00 -9.40
C GLY A 164 1.35 -2.46 -9.05
N THR A 165 0.77 -1.68 -9.94
CA THR A 165 -0.51 -1.01 -9.76
C THR A 165 -1.67 -2.01 -9.77
N PRO A 166 -2.50 -2.08 -8.71
CA PRO A 166 -3.64 -3.00 -8.67
C PRO A 166 -4.85 -2.44 -9.43
N LEU A 167 -5.74 -3.33 -9.89
CA LEU A 167 -7.11 -2.94 -10.20
C LEU A 167 -7.92 -2.82 -8.91
N ILE A 168 -8.71 -1.75 -8.81
CA ILE A 168 -9.50 -1.45 -7.61
C ILE A 168 -10.98 -1.61 -7.93
N TYR A 169 -11.69 -2.31 -7.05
CA TYR A 169 -13.13 -2.55 -7.15
C TYR A 169 -13.85 -2.08 -5.89
N ILE A 170 -14.99 -1.41 -6.06
CA ILE A 170 -15.93 -1.10 -4.97
C ILE A 170 -17.20 -1.91 -5.20
N ASN A 171 -17.54 -2.81 -4.30
CA ASN A 171 -18.70 -3.72 -4.38
C ASN A 171 -18.81 -4.48 -5.72
N GLY A 172 -17.66 -4.87 -6.30
CA GLY A 172 -17.58 -5.60 -7.56
C GLY A 172 -17.60 -4.73 -8.82
N ARG A 173 -17.76 -3.39 -8.70
CA ARG A 173 -17.62 -2.44 -9.80
C ARG A 173 -16.19 -1.87 -9.81
N GLU A 174 -15.56 -1.89 -10.98
CA GLU A 174 -14.22 -1.31 -11.16
C GLU A 174 -14.25 0.22 -10.98
N VAL A 175 -13.28 0.71 -10.22
CA VAL A 175 -13.03 2.14 -10.01
C VAL A 175 -12.32 2.69 -11.23
N ARG A 176 -12.94 3.62 -11.92
CA ARG A 176 -12.37 4.25 -13.11
C ARG A 176 -11.72 5.60 -12.81
N ASP A 177 -12.25 6.30 -11.81
CA ASP A 177 -11.74 7.59 -11.38
C ASP A 177 -11.30 7.50 -9.91
N LYS A 178 -10.09 7.98 -9.64
CA LYS A 178 -9.51 8.01 -8.28
C LYS A 178 -10.33 8.85 -7.30
N SER A 179 -11.05 9.84 -7.81
CA SER A 179 -11.96 10.66 -7.00
C SER A 179 -13.03 9.82 -6.29
N GLU A 180 -13.41 8.66 -6.84
CA GLU A 180 -14.34 7.74 -6.18
C GLU A 180 -13.79 7.19 -4.85
N LEU A 181 -12.46 7.02 -4.74
CA LEU A 181 -11.82 6.58 -3.50
C LEU A 181 -11.71 7.69 -2.47
N GLU A 182 -11.58 8.94 -2.90
CA GLU A 182 -11.57 10.10 -2.01
C GLU A 182 -12.96 10.39 -1.45
N GLN A 183 -13.99 10.10 -2.23
CA GLN A 183 -15.39 10.34 -1.87
C GLN A 183 -15.97 9.26 -0.96
N LEU A 184 -15.48 8.03 -1.07
CA LEU A 184 -15.96 6.94 -0.24
C LEU A 184 -15.46 7.11 1.20
N SER A 185 -16.38 7.40 2.13
CA SER A 185 -16.05 7.51 3.54
C SER A 185 -15.51 6.19 4.10
N SER A 186 -14.47 6.27 4.91
CA SER A 186 -13.91 5.12 5.61
C SER A 186 -14.91 4.44 6.54
N GLU A 187 -15.89 5.18 7.08
CA GLU A 187 -16.95 4.66 7.94
C GLU A 187 -17.91 3.73 7.20
N ASP A 188 -18.05 3.90 5.89
CA ASP A 188 -18.88 3.06 5.04
C ASP A 188 -18.18 1.78 4.57
N ILE A 189 -16.89 1.62 4.85
CA ILE A 189 -16.11 0.45 4.45
C ILE A 189 -16.23 -0.66 5.50
N LYS A 190 -16.63 -1.84 5.07
CA LYS A 190 -16.67 -3.03 5.90
C LYS A 190 -15.30 -3.69 6.02
N HIS A 191 -14.68 -3.99 4.90
CA HIS A 191 -13.34 -4.56 4.80
C HIS A 191 -12.71 -4.30 3.42
N VAL A 192 -11.41 -4.43 3.37
CA VAL A 192 -10.61 -4.39 2.13
C VAL A 192 -9.97 -5.76 1.92
N GLU A 193 -10.08 -6.28 0.71
CA GLU A 193 -9.46 -7.52 0.27
C GLU A 193 -8.34 -7.21 -0.73
N LEU A 194 -7.12 -7.64 -0.43
CA LEU A 194 -5.99 -7.57 -1.34
C LEU A 194 -5.71 -8.97 -1.89
N ILE A 195 -5.85 -9.14 -3.21
CA ILE A 195 -5.63 -10.38 -3.94
C ILE A 195 -4.32 -10.23 -4.73
N THR A 196 -3.30 -10.98 -4.35
CA THR A 196 -1.96 -10.92 -4.98
C THR A 196 -1.79 -11.90 -6.13
N ASN A 197 -2.72 -12.85 -6.27
CA ASN A 197 -2.80 -13.79 -7.39
C ASN A 197 -4.25 -13.86 -7.90
N PRO A 198 -4.68 -12.92 -8.74
CA PRO A 198 -6.10 -12.76 -9.12
C PRO A 198 -6.66 -13.91 -9.97
N GLY A 199 -5.80 -14.79 -10.51
CA GLY A 199 -6.20 -15.96 -11.28
C GLY A 199 -6.95 -15.63 -12.58
N ALA A 200 -7.57 -16.65 -13.19
CA ALA A 200 -8.18 -16.56 -14.53
C ALA A 200 -9.49 -15.75 -14.60
N ARG A 201 -9.95 -15.14 -13.52
CA ARG A 201 -11.13 -14.26 -13.51
C ARG A 201 -10.84 -12.86 -14.02
N TYR A 202 -9.58 -12.48 -14.05
CA TYR A 202 -9.10 -11.17 -14.44
C TYR A 202 -8.22 -11.28 -15.68
N ASP A 203 -8.01 -10.17 -16.36
CA ASP A 203 -7.10 -10.15 -17.50
C ASP A 203 -5.69 -10.60 -17.09
N ALA A 204 -4.97 -11.27 -18.01
CA ALA A 204 -3.62 -11.79 -17.74
C ALA A 204 -2.59 -10.71 -17.41
N THR A 205 -2.87 -9.46 -17.73
CA THR A 205 -2.04 -8.29 -17.38
C THR A 205 -2.23 -7.82 -15.95
N VAL A 206 -3.28 -8.29 -15.26
CA VAL A 206 -3.61 -7.87 -13.89
C VAL A 206 -2.86 -8.71 -12.88
N ASN A 207 -1.90 -8.11 -12.21
CA ASN A 207 -1.04 -8.78 -11.23
C ASN A 207 -1.56 -8.70 -9.78
N ALA A 208 -2.43 -7.74 -9.49
CA ALA A 208 -3.06 -7.58 -8.18
C ALA A 208 -4.44 -6.94 -8.29
N VAL A 209 -5.33 -7.27 -7.36
CA VAL A 209 -6.67 -6.71 -7.27
C VAL A 209 -6.95 -6.29 -5.84
N VAL A 210 -7.50 -5.10 -5.67
CA VAL A 210 -8.02 -4.58 -4.40
C VAL A 210 -9.54 -4.52 -4.49
N ARG A 211 -10.23 -5.15 -3.55
CA ARG A 211 -11.69 -5.13 -3.48
C ARG A 211 -12.13 -4.46 -2.18
N ILE A 212 -12.83 -3.36 -2.30
CA ILE A 212 -13.43 -2.63 -1.20
C ILE A 212 -14.88 -3.10 -1.08
N GLN A 213 -15.22 -3.66 0.07
CA GLN A 213 -16.58 -4.03 0.41
C GLN A 213 -17.15 -3.00 1.38
N THR A 214 -18.24 -2.37 1.00
CA THR A 214 -18.92 -1.40 1.85
C THR A 214 -19.94 -2.07 2.77
N ILE A 215 -20.29 -1.38 3.83
CA ILE A 215 -21.38 -1.76 4.73
C ILE A 215 -22.67 -1.59 3.94
N ARG A 216 -23.42 -2.68 3.74
CA ARG A 216 -24.77 -2.55 3.21
C ARG A 216 -25.64 -1.92 4.29
N ARG A 217 -26.03 -0.68 4.09
CA ARG A 217 -27.09 -0.09 4.91
C ARG A 217 -28.38 -0.84 4.57
N THR A 218 -28.85 -1.64 5.53
CA THR A 218 -30.11 -2.38 5.38
C THR A 218 -31.25 -1.44 5.73
N GLY A 219 -32.17 -1.22 4.78
CA GLY A 219 -33.39 -0.43 4.95
C GLY A 219 -33.72 0.39 3.72
N ASP A 220 -35.00 0.59 3.51
CA ASP A 220 -35.52 1.56 2.56
C ASP A 220 -35.26 2.97 3.10
N GLY A 221 -34.85 3.89 2.26
CA GLY A 221 -34.55 5.24 2.70
C GLY A 221 -33.97 6.14 1.62
N PHE A 222 -33.88 7.38 1.99
CA PHE A 222 -33.26 8.45 1.24
C PHE A 222 -32.04 8.93 2.03
N GLY A 223 -30.89 9.06 1.36
CA GLY A 223 -29.69 9.64 1.93
C GLY A 223 -29.13 10.70 1.00
N PHE A 224 -28.51 11.71 1.58
CA PHE A 224 -27.72 12.69 0.84
C PHE A 224 -26.41 12.93 1.57
N ASN A 225 -25.39 13.24 0.80
CA ASN A 225 -24.09 13.67 1.31
C ASN A 225 -23.67 14.94 0.56
N LEU A 226 -23.15 15.91 1.30
CA LEU A 226 -22.58 17.13 0.75
C LEU A 226 -21.13 17.20 1.20
N ASN A 227 -20.23 17.33 0.24
CA ASN A 227 -18.81 17.51 0.50
C ASN A 227 -18.34 18.78 -0.16
N SER A 228 -17.77 19.70 0.63
CA SER A 228 -17.20 20.95 0.18
C SER A 228 -15.73 20.99 0.57
N SER A 229 -14.87 21.11 -0.42
CA SER A 229 -13.43 21.21 -0.22
C SER A 229 -12.92 22.56 -0.74
N TYR A 230 -12.30 23.30 0.16
CA TYR A 230 -11.71 24.59 -0.12
C TYR A 230 -10.20 24.48 -0.04
N TYR A 231 -9.51 24.84 -1.13
CA TYR A 231 -8.06 24.90 -1.17
C TYR A 231 -7.62 26.32 -1.46
N GLN A 232 -6.74 26.85 -0.63
CA GLN A 232 -6.17 28.17 -0.82
C GLN A 232 -4.68 28.03 -1.15
N SER A 233 -4.34 28.39 -2.39
CA SER A 233 -2.97 28.59 -2.83
C SER A 233 -2.76 30.05 -3.24
N GLU A 234 -2.28 30.36 -4.43
CA GLU A 234 -2.32 31.74 -4.98
C GLU A 234 -3.75 32.15 -5.39
N ASN A 235 -4.56 31.16 -5.82
CA ASN A 235 -5.97 31.31 -6.14
C ASN A 235 -6.82 30.43 -5.20
N VAL A 236 -8.10 30.70 -5.18
CA VAL A 236 -9.08 29.90 -4.42
C VAL A 236 -9.63 28.83 -5.32
N ASP A 237 -9.34 27.58 -4.97
CA ASP A 237 -9.91 26.41 -5.61
C ASP A 237 -11.04 25.85 -4.76
N LEU A 238 -12.15 25.57 -5.38
CA LEU A 238 -13.37 25.10 -4.74
C LEU A 238 -13.82 23.80 -5.43
N VAL A 239 -14.06 22.78 -4.64
CA VAL A 239 -14.65 21.51 -5.09
C VAL A 239 -15.90 21.25 -4.28
N GLU A 240 -17.05 21.26 -4.94
CA GLU A 240 -18.35 20.99 -4.36
C GLU A 240 -18.91 19.68 -4.91
N GLN A 241 -19.38 18.81 -4.03
CA GLN A 241 -19.98 17.54 -4.41
C GLN A 241 -21.25 17.31 -3.62
N ALA A 242 -22.27 16.85 -4.30
CA ALA A 242 -23.55 16.42 -3.74
C ALA A 242 -23.88 15.02 -4.22
N ASP A 243 -24.10 14.10 -3.29
CA ASP A 243 -24.52 12.74 -3.58
C ASP A 243 -25.91 12.51 -3.01
N VAL A 244 -26.75 11.84 -3.80
CA VAL A 244 -28.10 11.45 -3.40
C VAL A 244 -28.26 9.96 -3.63
N ASN A 245 -28.72 9.24 -2.62
CA ASN A 245 -29.08 7.85 -2.74
C ASN A 245 -30.52 7.61 -2.28
N TYR A 246 -31.22 6.80 -3.03
CA TYR A 246 -32.59 6.38 -2.74
C TYR A 246 -32.70 4.87 -2.89
N ARG A 247 -33.22 4.24 -1.84
CA ARG A 247 -33.47 2.79 -1.83
C ARG A 247 -34.90 2.53 -1.39
N HIS A 248 -35.62 1.77 -2.21
CA HIS A 248 -36.95 1.33 -1.87
C HIS A 248 -37.28 0.03 -2.59
N ASN A 249 -37.74 -0.99 -1.84
CA ASN A 249 -38.26 -2.25 -2.36
C ASN A 249 -37.37 -2.92 -3.42
N GLY A 250 -36.04 -2.98 -3.16
CA GLY A 250 -35.07 -3.58 -4.05
C GLY A 250 -34.56 -2.69 -5.19
N LEU A 251 -35.14 -1.50 -5.37
CA LEU A 251 -34.59 -0.45 -6.24
C LEU A 251 -33.56 0.35 -5.48
N ASP A 252 -32.36 0.50 -6.07
CA ASP A 252 -31.27 1.29 -5.53
C ASP A 252 -30.86 2.33 -6.59
N MET A 253 -31.09 3.61 -6.30
CA MET A 253 -30.77 4.73 -7.20
C MET A 253 -29.70 5.60 -6.57
N PHE A 254 -28.70 5.98 -7.34
CA PHE A 254 -27.63 6.88 -6.95
C PHE A 254 -27.50 7.98 -8.00
N ALA A 255 -27.36 9.22 -7.53
CA ALA A 255 -27.03 10.36 -8.35
C ALA A 255 -25.94 11.17 -7.66
N MET A 256 -24.97 11.64 -8.44
CA MET A 256 -23.86 12.45 -7.99
C MET A 256 -23.76 13.69 -8.86
N PHE A 257 -23.54 14.83 -8.22
CA PHE A 257 -23.19 16.09 -8.88
C PHE A 257 -21.89 16.58 -8.30
N ARG A 258 -20.94 16.94 -9.19
CA ARG A 258 -19.65 17.53 -8.80
C ARG A 258 -19.40 18.80 -9.59
N TYR A 259 -18.96 19.84 -8.88
CA TYR A 259 -18.53 21.10 -9.46
C TYR A 259 -17.11 21.40 -9.00
N ASP A 260 -16.20 21.53 -9.96
CA ASP A 260 -14.79 21.85 -9.73
C ASP A 260 -14.50 23.24 -10.30
N LYS A 261 -13.99 24.14 -9.47
CA LYS A 261 -13.39 25.40 -9.90
C LYS A 261 -11.91 25.35 -9.50
N MET A 262 -11.06 24.99 -10.45
CA MET A 262 -9.60 24.96 -10.28
C MET A 262 -8.95 25.87 -11.32
N GLU A 263 -8.05 26.76 -10.86
CA GLU A 263 -7.17 27.54 -11.73
C GLU A 263 -5.75 27.01 -11.65
N PHE A 264 -5.33 26.28 -12.68
CA PHE A 264 -3.94 25.85 -12.84
C PHE A 264 -3.08 26.97 -13.42
N ARG A 265 -2.05 27.39 -12.66
CA ARG A 265 -0.96 28.23 -13.19
C ARG A 265 0.35 27.49 -13.07
N GLU A 266 0.89 27.07 -14.21
CA GLU A 266 2.23 26.53 -14.28
C GLU A 266 3.22 27.68 -14.55
N ARG A 267 4.17 27.89 -13.63
CA ARG A 267 5.24 28.88 -13.79
C ARG A 267 6.55 28.11 -13.97
N THR A 268 6.96 27.90 -15.22
CA THR A 268 8.24 27.26 -15.56
C THR A 268 9.34 28.31 -15.65
N ASN A 269 10.29 28.32 -14.72
CA ASN A 269 11.48 29.13 -14.79
C ASN A 269 12.60 28.32 -15.47
N VAL A 270 12.93 28.66 -16.72
CA VAL A 270 14.02 28.03 -17.45
C VAL A 270 15.27 28.89 -17.32
N HIS A 271 16.28 28.40 -16.57
CA HIS A 271 17.63 28.96 -16.57
C HIS A 271 18.48 28.22 -17.60
N GLN A 272 18.77 28.89 -18.73
CA GLN A 272 19.73 28.39 -19.73
C GLN A 272 21.09 29.05 -19.51
N THR A 273 22.11 28.24 -19.20
CA THR A 273 23.50 28.68 -19.14
C THR A 273 24.21 28.31 -20.45
N LEU A 274 24.48 29.29 -21.29
CA LEU A 274 25.29 29.10 -22.48
C LEU A 274 26.80 29.07 -22.10
N ILE A 275 27.38 27.88 -22.18
CA ILE A 275 28.82 27.72 -22.02
C ILE A 275 29.45 27.90 -23.39
N SER A 276 30.03 29.05 -23.64
CA SER A 276 30.83 29.31 -24.83
C SER A 276 32.17 28.59 -24.70
N LYS A 277 32.40 27.62 -25.59
CA LYS A 277 33.70 26.99 -25.73
C LYS A 277 34.64 27.99 -26.42
N LYS A 278 35.52 28.68 -25.66
CA LYS A 278 36.59 29.44 -26.24
C LYS A 278 37.55 28.47 -26.94
N GLN A 279 37.68 28.55 -28.26
CA GLN A 279 38.70 27.85 -29.02
C GLN A 279 40.06 28.39 -28.56
N LEU A 280 40.89 27.52 -28.07
CA LEU A 280 42.30 27.77 -27.89
C LEU A 280 42.95 27.61 -29.27
N ASP A 281 43.41 28.71 -29.83
CA ASP A 281 44.40 28.73 -30.89
C ASP A 281 45.81 28.40 -30.33
#